data_dbe5cd60e8db1fac945093bab392929d
#
_entry.id   dbe5cd60e8db1fac945093bab392929d
#
_cell.length_a   1.000
_cell.length_b   1.000
_cell.length_c   1.000
_cell.angle_alpha   90.00
_cell.angle_beta   90.00
_cell.angle_gamma   90.00
#
_symmetry.space_group_name_H-M   'P 1'
#
loop_
_entity.id
_entity.type
_entity.pdbx_description
1 polymer ?
#
loop_
_entity_poly.entity_id
_entity_poly.type
_entity_poly.pdbx_seq_one_letter_code
_entity_poly.pdbx_strand_id
1 'polypeptide(L)'
;MKILLIKQMMIPAVAVALAASTLAGCSGGAPTEEATPDADKTKNAKIKTTGQNAQPKTSELNVGDTAPAFALKDQNNAAHTLGESKGKFVILAFYPADMTGGCTIEARKFTESLPEFKKRKTVVYGISTQGVQSKKEFCDKEGIKYPLLADETKSAARDYGVLGDGGVANRVTFVVAPNGKIAAVNRDVQPILAASDALAMLDKAQKPNS
;
A
#
# COMPACT_ATOMS: atom_id res chain seq x y z
N MET A 1 -6.41 -50.18 -23.97
CA MET A 1 -4.97 -50.43 -23.86
C MET A 1 -4.28 -49.47 -24.84
N LYS A 2 -3.91 -48.24 -24.37
CA LYS A 2 -3.11 -47.29 -25.14
C LYS A 2 -2.08 -46.67 -24.15
N ILE A 3 -0.84 -46.97 -24.44
CA ILE A 3 0.36 -46.65 -23.68
C ILE A 3 0.70 -45.17 -23.93
N LEU A 4 0.80 -44.38 -22.84
CA LEU A 4 1.16 -42.97 -22.88
C LEU A 4 2.70 -42.86 -22.79
N LEU A 5 3.33 -42.38 -23.84
CA LEU A 5 4.76 -42.09 -23.91
C LEU A 5 5.10 -40.88 -23.07
N ILE A 6 5.96 -41.07 -22.06
CA ILE A 6 6.58 -40.01 -21.27
C ILE A 6 7.76 -39.47 -22.06
N LYS A 7 7.67 -38.23 -22.49
CA LYS A 7 8.77 -37.50 -23.13
C LYS A 7 9.62 -36.80 -22.09
N GLN A 8 10.75 -37.42 -21.80
CA GLN A 8 11.80 -36.89 -20.94
C GLN A 8 12.53 -35.76 -21.68
N MET A 9 12.46 -34.52 -21.19
CA MET A 9 13.26 -33.40 -21.69
C MET A 9 14.48 -33.17 -20.78
N MET A 10 15.65 -33.39 -21.40
CA MET A 10 16.99 -33.19 -20.85
C MET A 10 17.25 -31.72 -20.53
N ILE A 11 17.84 -31.48 -19.34
CA ILE A 11 18.36 -30.20 -18.89
C ILE A 11 19.83 -30.11 -19.29
N PRO A 12 20.32 -29.07 -19.96
CA PRO A 12 21.75 -28.88 -20.14
C PRO A 12 22.35 -28.17 -18.90
N ALA A 13 23.42 -28.75 -18.39
CA ALA A 13 24.30 -28.19 -17.38
C ALA A 13 25.10 -27.03 -18.00
N VAL A 14 25.07 -25.87 -17.33
CA VAL A 14 25.96 -24.75 -17.66
C VAL A 14 27.05 -24.66 -16.61
N ALA A 15 28.27 -24.68 -17.09
CA ALA A 15 29.51 -24.72 -16.37
C ALA A 15 29.80 -23.37 -15.64
N VAL A 16 30.31 -23.51 -14.41
CA VAL A 16 30.89 -22.44 -13.61
C VAL A 16 32.29 -22.15 -14.08
N ALA A 17 32.59 -20.93 -14.49
CA ALA A 17 33.96 -20.44 -14.71
C ALA A 17 34.36 -19.53 -13.53
N LEU A 18 35.30 -20.01 -12.71
CA LEU A 18 36.06 -19.23 -11.73
C LEU A 18 37.09 -18.38 -12.49
N ALA A 19 37.12 -17.10 -12.24
CA ALA A 19 38.28 -16.24 -12.54
C ALA A 19 38.72 -15.54 -11.26
N ALA A 20 39.90 -15.94 -10.78
CA ALA A 20 40.67 -15.26 -9.76
C ALA A 20 41.58 -14.23 -10.41
N SER A 21 41.68 -13.02 -9.85
CA SER A 21 42.79 -12.08 -10.11
C SER A 21 42.97 -11.21 -8.86
N THR A 22 43.92 -11.50 -8.13
CA THR A 22 45.20 -10.96 -7.61
C THR A 22 45.26 -9.50 -7.24
N LEU A 23 45.76 -9.32 -6.01
CA LEU A 23 46.21 -8.14 -5.27
C LEU A 23 47.34 -7.34 -5.93
N ALA A 24 47.33 -6.02 -5.72
CA ALA A 24 48.45 -5.14 -5.39
C ALA A 24 47.87 -3.73 -5.18
N GLY A 25 48.08 -2.90 -4.16
CA GLY A 25 49.23 -2.70 -3.32
C GLY A 25 49.53 -1.21 -3.23
N CYS A 26 49.73 -0.69 -1.98
CA CYS A 26 50.43 0.55 -1.59
C CYS A 26 49.75 1.89 -1.82
N SER A 27 49.53 2.67 -0.80
CA SER A 27 50.36 3.41 0.15
C SER A 27 50.19 4.94 0.06
N GLY A 28 49.83 5.56 1.15
CA GLY A 28 50.51 6.72 1.69
C GLY A 28 49.84 8.11 1.53
N GLY A 29 49.62 8.75 2.68
CA GLY A 29 49.72 10.18 2.76
C GLY A 29 48.59 10.98 3.36
N ALA A 30 48.51 11.11 4.66
CA ALA A 30 48.15 12.36 5.32
C ALA A 30 49.44 13.14 5.61
N PRO A 31 49.44 14.43 5.96
CA PRO A 31 48.55 15.17 6.83
C PRO A 31 48.43 16.70 6.56
N THR A 32 47.65 17.38 7.44
CA THR A 32 47.80 18.78 7.95
C THR A 32 47.44 19.89 6.99
N GLU A 33 46.85 21.00 7.33
CA GLU A 33 46.63 21.86 8.50
C GLU A 33 45.88 23.13 8.01
N GLU A 34 44.91 23.56 8.79
CA GLU A 34 44.68 24.90 9.33
C GLU A 34 44.71 26.14 8.41
N ALA A 35 43.61 26.88 8.35
CA ALA A 35 43.49 28.28 8.67
C ALA A 35 42.10 28.88 8.38
N THR A 36 41.39 29.31 9.42
CA THR A 36 40.50 30.50 9.41
C THR A 36 41.39 31.74 9.59
N PRO A 37 40.93 33.00 9.40
CA PRO A 37 39.56 33.57 9.39
C PRO A 37 39.36 34.62 8.28
N ASP A 38 38.18 35.11 7.98
CA ASP A 38 37.79 36.46 8.33
C ASP A 38 36.35 36.81 7.88
N ALA A 39 35.77 37.67 8.67
CA ALA A 39 34.42 38.17 8.58
C ALA A 39 34.24 39.17 7.45
N ASP A 40 33.12 39.15 6.74
CA ASP A 40 32.50 40.41 6.36
C ASP A 40 30.96 40.33 6.36
N LYS A 41 30.40 41.33 7.05
CA LYS A 41 28.98 41.63 7.19
C LYS A 41 28.43 42.13 5.88
N THR A 42 27.30 41.67 5.42
CA THR A 42 26.32 42.60 4.82
C THR A 42 24.93 41.96 4.65
N LYS A 43 23.96 42.58 5.37
CA LYS A 43 22.54 42.81 5.02
C LYS A 43 21.56 41.62 4.98
N ASN A 44 20.98 41.44 6.10
CA ASN A 44 19.57 41.29 6.43
C ASN A 44 18.59 41.48 5.25
N ALA A 45 18.14 40.35 4.68
CA ALA A 45 16.89 40.27 3.95
C ALA A 45 15.94 39.37 4.75
N LYS A 46 15.01 40.01 5.40
CA LYS A 46 13.95 39.43 6.24
C LYS A 46 13.01 38.64 5.35
N ILE A 47 13.34 37.36 5.09
CA ILE A 47 12.40 36.40 4.54
C ILE A 47 11.49 36.00 5.70
N LYS A 48 10.26 36.49 5.67
CA LYS A 48 9.18 35.99 6.49
C LYS A 48 8.91 34.54 6.07
N THR A 49 9.61 33.62 6.67
CA THR A 49 9.23 32.21 6.65
C THR A 49 8.00 32.11 7.54
N THR A 50 6.83 32.19 6.95
CA THR A 50 5.59 31.78 7.61
C THR A 50 5.69 30.29 7.79
N GLY A 51 6.32 29.87 8.87
CA GLY A 51 6.32 28.49 9.35
C GLY A 51 4.93 28.13 9.82
N GLN A 52 4.10 27.63 8.91
CA GLN A 52 2.94 26.86 9.30
C GLN A 52 3.34 25.39 9.29
N ASN A 53 4.06 24.98 10.32
CA ASN A 53 4.13 23.58 10.71
C ASN A 53 2.89 23.26 11.56
N ALA A 54 1.72 23.40 10.93
CA ALA A 54 0.50 22.78 11.41
C ALA A 54 0.47 21.39 10.81
N GLN A 55 0.97 20.39 11.56
CA GLN A 55 0.50 19.03 11.33
C GLN A 55 -1.03 19.08 11.45
N PRO A 56 -1.79 18.82 10.36
CA PRO A 56 -3.22 18.76 10.49
C PRO A 56 -3.51 17.59 11.43
N LYS A 57 -4.20 17.85 12.55
CA LYS A 57 -4.99 16.82 13.21
C LYS A 57 -5.81 16.20 12.09
N THR A 58 -5.49 14.96 11.71
CA THR A 58 -6.26 14.23 10.72
C THR A 58 -7.67 14.07 11.27
N SER A 59 -8.56 14.94 10.81
CA SER A 59 -9.98 14.79 11.09
C SER A 59 -10.43 13.48 10.43
N GLU A 60 -11.18 12.69 11.17
CA GLU A 60 -11.79 11.48 10.59
C GLU A 60 -12.59 11.85 9.36
N LEU A 61 -12.34 11.13 8.27
CA LEU A 61 -13.08 11.33 7.03
C LEU A 61 -14.51 10.77 7.15
N ASN A 62 -15.46 11.52 6.64
CA ASN A 62 -16.88 11.20 6.71
C ASN A 62 -17.48 10.98 5.31
N VAL A 63 -18.69 10.47 5.29
CA VAL A 63 -19.48 10.35 4.05
C VAL A 63 -19.67 11.74 3.45
N GLY A 64 -19.38 11.87 2.16
CA GLY A 64 -19.44 13.13 1.39
C GLY A 64 -18.09 13.82 1.23
N ASP A 65 -17.08 13.50 2.07
CA ASP A 65 -15.74 14.03 1.91
C ASP A 65 -15.07 13.52 0.64
N THR A 66 -14.11 14.27 0.12
CA THR A 66 -13.28 13.81 -0.99
C THR A 66 -12.27 12.77 -0.48
N ALA A 67 -12.24 11.61 -1.09
CA ALA A 67 -11.27 10.57 -0.76
C ALA A 67 -9.85 11.06 -1.10
N PRO A 68 -8.90 11.06 -0.14
CA PRO A 68 -7.51 11.42 -0.39
C PRO A 68 -6.89 10.57 -1.49
N ALA A 69 -6.12 11.21 -2.37
CA ALA A 69 -5.37 10.51 -3.39
C ALA A 69 -4.19 9.74 -2.78
N PHE A 70 -3.86 8.61 -3.36
CA PHE A 70 -2.66 7.84 -3.02
C PHE A 70 -1.97 7.33 -4.28
N ALA A 71 -0.69 7.01 -4.16
CA ALA A 71 0.09 6.25 -5.13
C ALA A 71 0.90 5.20 -4.36
N LEU A 72 0.44 3.95 -4.36
CA LEU A 72 1.00 2.85 -3.58
C LEU A 72 1.32 1.67 -4.49
N LYS A 73 2.26 0.82 -4.07
CA LYS A 73 2.63 -0.40 -4.79
C LYS A 73 1.91 -1.61 -4.21
N ASP A 74 1.55 -2.55 -5.07
CA ASP A 74 0.98 -3.82 -4.66
C ASP A 74 2.06 -4.91 -4.43
N GLN A 75 1.64 -6.12 -4.11
CA GLN A 75 2.48 -7.31 -3.91
C GLN A 75 3.35 -7.69 -5.12
N ASN A 76 3.05 -7.17 -6.30
CA ASN A 76 3.80 -7.40 -7.53
C ASN A 76 4.67 -6.20 -7.92
N ASN A 77 4.81 -5.20 -7.00
CA ASN A 77 5.50 -3.94 -7.22
C ASN A 77 4.85 -3.06 -8.31
N ALA A 78 3.60 -3.36 -8.70
CA ALA A 78 2.82 -2.53 -9.60
C ALA A 78 2.25 -1.32 -8.84
N ALA A 79 2.36 -0.13 -9.44
CA ALA A 79 1.81 1.09 -8.85
C ALA A 79 0.30 1.16 -9.07
N HIS A 80 -0.41 1.58 -8.03
CA HIS A 80 -1.85 1.82 -8.05
C HIS A 80 -2.16 3.20 -7.50
N THR A 81 -3.07 3.90 -8.16
CA THR A 81 -3.59 5.20 -7.70
C THR A 81 -5.11 5.15 -7.58
N LEU A 82 -5.67 5.97 -6.70
CA LEU A 82 -7.12 6.09 -6.63
C LEU A 82 -7.70 6.62 -7.95
N GLY A 83 -6.94 7.47 -8.66
CA GLY A 83 -7.34 8.06 -9.94
C GLY A 83 -7.56 7.07 -11.07
N GLU A 84 -6.85 5.93 -11.09
CA GLU A 84 -7.03 4.85 -12.08
C GLU A 84 -8.39 4.16 -11.97
N SER A 85 -9.02 4.27 -10.82
CA SER A 85 -10.34 3.71 -10.55
C SER A 85 -11.49 4.71 -10.80
N LYS A 86 -11.18 5.89 -11.37
CA LYS A 86 -12.19 6.91 -11.67
C LYS A 86 -13.33 6.34 -12.51
N GLY A 87 -14.56 6.66 -12.14
CA GLY A 87 -15.76 6.12 -12.78
C GLY A 87 -16.21 4.74 -12.27
N LYS A 88 -15.49 4.15 -11.31
CA LYS A 88 -15.87 2.92 -10.63
C LYS A 88 -16.03 3.16 -9.13
N PHE A 89 -16.78 2.29 -8.48
CA PHE A 89 -16.72 2.21 -7.02
C PHE A 89 -15.41 1.55 -6.59
N VAL A 90 -14.88 1.98 -5.45
CA VAL A 90 -13.66 1.42 -4.87
C VAL A 90 -13.90 1.07 -3.40
N ILE A 91 -13.52 -0.13 -3.00
CA ILE A 91 -13.43 -0.52 -1.60
C ILE A 91 -11.98 -0.35 -1.17
N LEU A 92 -11.76 0.43 -0.11
CA LEU A 92 -10.46 0.56 0.55
C LEU A 92 -10.59 -0.10 1.92
N ALA A 93 -10.00 -1.29 2.07
CA ALA A 93 -9.96 -2.03 3.32
C ALA A 93 -8.61 -1.81 4.00
N PHE A 94 -8.55 -0.88 4.96
CA PHE A 94 -7.39 -0.68 5.82
C PHE A 94 -7.36 -1.75 6.90
N TYR A 95 -6.20 -2.36 7.15
CA TYR A 95 -6.02 -3.41 8.14
C TYR A 95 -4.65 -3.31 8.84
N PRO A 96 -4.53 -3.81 10.09
CA PRO A 96 -3.34 -3.60 10.91
C PRO A 96 -2.06 -4.23 10.39
N ALA A 97 -2.08 -5.53 10.05
CA ALA A 97 -0.85 -6.23 9.71
C ALA A 97 -1.09 -7.50 8.89
N ASP A 98 -0.18 -7.77 7.95
CA ASP A 98 -0.14 -9.00 7.17
C ASP A 98 0.04 -10.22 8.09
N MET A 99 -0.45 -11.37 7.65
CA MET A 99 -0.28 -12.69 8.29
C MET A 99 -0.80 -12.80 9.75
N THR A 100 -1.55 -11.82 10.25
CA THR A 100 -2.24 -11.94 11.54
C THR A 100 -3.59 -12.64 11.38
N GLY A 101 -4.06 -13.35 12.43
CA GLY A 101 -5.27 -14.19 12.33
C GLY A 101 -6.50 -13.46 11.80
N GLY A 102 -6.83 -12.29 12.37
CA GLY A 102 -7.98 -11.49 11.91
C GLY A 102 -7.80 -10.95 10.49
N CYS A 103 -6.61 -10.45 10.14
CA CYS A 103 -6.36 -9.92 8.79
C CYS A 103 -6.35 -11.02 7.72
N THR A 104 -5.92 -12.23 8.08
CA THR A 104 -5.99 -13.40 7.20
C THR A 104 -7.45 -13.78 6.91
N ILE A 105 -8.31 -13.82 7.95
CA ILE A 105 -9.74 -14.08 7.78
C ILE A 105 -10.37 -13.04 6.86
N GLU A 106 -10.12 -11.75 7.12
CA GLU A 106 -10.63 -10.64 6.30
C GLU A 106 -10.19 -10.76 4.85
N ALA A 107 -8.89 -10.97 4.60
CA ALA A 107 -8.33 -11.06 3.26
C ALA A 107 -8.90 -12.23 2.45
N ARG A 108 -9.12 -13.38 3.09
CA ARG A 108 -9.78 -14.54 2.48
C ARG A 108 -11.25 -14.23 2.15
N LYS A 109 -12.00 -13.57 3.06
CA LYS A 109 -13.40 -13.18 2.82
C LYS A 109 -13.53 -12.21 1.65
N PHE A 110 -12.64 -11.23 1.51
CA PHE A 110 -12.61 -10.39 0.33
C PHE A 110 -12.28 -11.20 -0.94
N THR A 111 -11.32 -12.13 -0.87
CA THR A 111 -10.96 -13.00 -2.00
C THR A 111 -12.16 -13.85 -2.46
N GLU A 112 -12.88 -14.48 -1.53
CA GLU A 112 -14.09 -15.26 -1.80
C GLU A 112 -15.19 -14.40 -2.45
N SER A 113 -15.30 -13.13 -2.05
CA SER A 113 -16.34 -12.21 -2.50
C SER A 113 -15.99 -11.41 -3.76
N LEU A 114 -14.78 -11.58 -4.33
CA LEU A 114 -14.36 -10.85 -5.54
C LEU A 114 -15.32 -10.95 -6.73
N PRO A 115 -15.94 -12.12 -7.02
CA PRO A 115 -16.92 -12.21 -8.10
C PRO A 115 -18.08 -11.25 -7.92
N GLU A 116 -18.54 -11.04 -6.68
CA GLU A 116 -19.66 -10.14 -6.36
C GLU A 116 -19.27 -8.66 -6.52
N PHE A 117 -18.04 -8.27 -6.11
CA PHE A 117 -17.52 -6.94 -6.38
C PHE A 117 -17.34 -6.67 -7.89
N LYS A 118 -16.84 -7.67 -8.63
CA LYS A 118 -16.72 -7.60 -10.10
C LYS A 118 -18.06 -7.36 -10.80
N LYS A 119 -19.09 -8.10 -10.42
CA LYS A 119 -20.46 -7.90 -10.96
C LYS A 119 -20.95 -6.47 -10.77
N ARG A 120 -20.54 -5.82 -9.67
CA ARG A 120 -20.87 -4.43 -9.32
C ARG A 120 -19.89 -3.41 -9.87
N LYS A 121 -18.97 -3.83 -10.78
CA LYS A 121 -17.92 -2.97 -11.38
C LYS A 121 -17.10 -2.24 -10.32
N THR A 122 -16.80 -2.91 -9.22
CA THR A 122 -16.12 -2.35 -8.05
C THR A 122 -14.70 -2.91 -7.94
N VAL A 123 -13.74 -2.05 -7.65
CA VAL A 123 -12.34 -2.38 -7.35
C VAL A 123 -12.19 -2.55 -5.85
N VAL A 124 -11.38 -3.53 -5.42
CA VAL A 124 -11.05 -3.76 -4.00
C VAL A 124 -9.55 -3.60 -3.82
N TYR A 125 -9.15 -2.82 -2.83
CA TYR A 125 -7.78 -2.69 -2.35
C TYR A 125 -7.71 -3.00 -0.85
N GLY A 126 -6.77 -3.87 -0.45
CA GLY A 126 -6.37 -3.98 0.93
C GLY A 126 -5.16 -3.07 1.16
N ILE A 127 -5.11 -2.34 2.28
CA ILE A 127 -4.04 -1.38 2.55
C ILE A 127 -3.52 -1.58 3.97
N SER A 128 -2.21 -1.74 4.12
CA SER A 128 -1.55 -1.70 5.42
C SER A 128 -0.14 -1.12 5.31
N THR A 129 0.48 -0.85 6.44
CA THR A 129 1.77 -0.14 6.51
C THR A 129 2.99 -1.03 6.29
N GLN A 130 2.82 -2.34 6.05
CA GLN A 130 3.91 -3.24 5.70
C GLN A 130 4.32 -3.06 4.23
N GLY A 131 5.59 -3.46 3.95
CA GLY A 131 6.19 -3.31 2.63
C GLY A 131 5.72 -4.33 1.59
N VAL A 132 6.11 -4.10 0.35
CA VAL A 132 5.77 -4.93 -0.82
C VAL A 132 6.13 -6.40 -0.62
N GLN A 133 7.29 -6.70 -0.03
CA GLN A 133 7.72 -8.08 0.21
C GLN A 133 6.75 -8.81 1.17
N SER A 134 6.34 -8.16 2.25
CA SER A 134 5.34 -8.71 3.19
C SER A 134 4.00 -8.98 2.51
N LYS A 135 3.55 -8.04 1.64
CA LYS A 135 2.34 -8.23 0.83
C LYS A 135 2.44 -9.44 -0.08
N LYS A 136 3.60 -9.63 -0.72
CA LYS A 136 3.83 -10.77 -1.60
C LYS A 136 3.74 -12.09 -0.84
N GLU A 137 4.46 -12.20 0.28
CA GLU A 137 4.45 -13.40 1.13
C GLU A 137 3.04 -13.70 1.65
N PHE A 138 2.28 -12.67 2.04
CA PHE A 138 0.91 -12.82 2.50
C PHE A 138 -0.01 -13.31 1.38
N CYS A 139 0.07 -12.72 0.19
CA CYS A 139 -0.72 -13.14 -0.97
C CYS A 139 -0.41 -14.58 -1.39
N ASP A 140 0.87 -14.94 -1.46
CA ASP A 140 1.31 -16.28 -1.88
C ASP A 140 0.85 -17.34 -0.87
N LYS A 141 1.02 -17.08 0.43
CA LYS A 141 0.65 -17.99 1.51
C LYS A 141 -0.87 -18.22 1.61
N GLU A 142 -1.64 -17.15 1.50
CA GLU A 142 -3.08 -17.17 1.77
C GLU A 142 -3.93 -17.23 0.49
N GLY A 143 -3.31 -17.21 -0.68
CA GLY A 143 -4.00 -17.26 -1.97
C GLY A 143 -4.86 -16.03 -2.26
N ILE A 144 -4.45 -14.85 -1.81
CA ILE A 144 -5.20 -13.61 -1.98
C ILE A 144 -5.19 -13.19 -3.45
N LYS A 145 -6.36 -12.80 -3.98
CA LYS A 145 -6.59 -12.57 -5.42
C LYS A 145 -6.85 -11.11 -5.81
N TYR A 146 -6.61 -10.16 -4.92
CA TYR A 146 -6.77 -8.72 -5.15
C TYR A 146 -5.54 -7.96 -4.69
N PRO A 147 -5.32 -6.70 -5.17
CA PRO A 147 -4.15 -5.93 -4.79
C PRO A 147 -4.12 -5.61 -3.30
N LEU A 148 -3.02 -5.97 -2.64
CA LEU A 148 -2.66 -5.50 -1.30
C LEU A 148 -1.62 -4.40 -1.43
N LEU A 149 -1.95 -3.19 -1.03
CA LEU A 149 -1.14 -2.00 -1.20
C LEU A 149 -0.24 -1.75 0.01
N ALA A 150 1.03 -1.49 -0.25
CA ALA A 150 2.06 -1.22 0.74
C ALA A 150 2.16 0.29 1.02
N ASP A 151 1.60 0.75 2.14
CA ASP A 151 1.70 2.14 2.62
C ASP A 151 2.88 2.30 3.59
N GLU A 152 4.10 2.01 3.13
CA GLU A 152 5.31 2.03 3.95
C GLU A 152 5.59 3.39 4.58
N THR A 153 5.23 4.47 3.88
CA THR A 153 5.36 5.84 4.38
C THR A 153 4.25 6.24 5.35
N LYS A 154 3.23 5.41 5.47
CA LYS A 154 2.03 5.65 6.29
C LYS A 154 1.25 6.89 5.86
N SER A 155 1.45 7.35 4.63
CA SER A 155 0.81 8.56 4.12
C SER A 155 -0.69 8.34 3.91
N ALA A 156 -1.08 7.26 3.25
CA ALA A 156 -2.49 6.94 3.04
C ALA A 156 -3.21 6.69 4.37
N ALA A 157 -2.63 5.91 5.28
CA ALA A 157 -3.23 5.66 6.60
C ALA A 157 -3.42 6.97 7.39
N ARG A 158 -2.49 7.92 7.27
CA ARG A 158 -2.57 9.25 7.88
C ARG A 158 -3.67 10.10 7.26
N ASP A 159 -3.66 10.20 5.93
CA ASP A 159 -4.59 11.05 5.18
C ASP A 159 -6.05 10.57 5.30
N TYR A 160 -6.25 9.26 5.45
CA TYR A 160 -7.56 8.66 5.73
C TYR A 160 -7.95 8.67 7.21
N GLY A 161 -7.10 9.19 8.11
CA GLY A 161 -7.36 9.27 9.54
C GLY A 161 -7.46 7.91 10.22
N VAL A 162 -6.76 6.90 9.68
CA VAL A 162 -6.80 5.52 10.20
C VAL A 162 -5.47 5.05 10.78
N LEU A 163 -4.44 5.90 10.81
CA LEU A 163 -3.16 5.54 11.42
C LEU A 163 -3.31 5.47 12.94
N GLY A 164 -3.09 4.30 13.51
CA GLY A 164 -3.11 4.08 14.96
C GLY A 164 -1.78 4.42 15.65
N ASP A 165 -1.80 4.51 16.98
CA ASP A 165 -0.65 4.91 17.83
C ASP A 165 0.57 3.99 17.65
N GLY A 166 0.37 2.71 17.33
CA GLY A 166 1.45 1.75 17.03
C GLY A 166 2.08 1.90 15.63
N GLY A 167 1.65 2.90 14.85
CA GLY A 167 2.14 3.13 13.49
C GLY A 167 1.64 2.09 12.48
N VAL A 168 0.60 1.36 12.81
CA VAL A 168 -0.17 0.46 11.93
C VAL A 168 -1.54 1.07 11.65
N ALA A 169 -2.18 0.66 10.56
CA ALA A 169 -3.52 1.12 10.27
C ALA A 169 -4.56 0.47 11.20
N ASN A 170 -5.53 1.24 11.65
CA ASN A 170 -6.76 0.69 12.24
C ASN A 170 -7.57 -0.03 11.16
N ARG A 171 -8.39 -0.98 11.57
CA ARG A 171 -9.27 -1.70 10.65
C ARG A 171 -10.49 -0.86 10.31
N VAL A 172 -10.48 -0.30 9.10
CA VAL A 172 -11.55 0.58 8.60
C VAL A 172 -11.79 0.29 7.13
N THR A 173 -13.05 0.18 6.73
CA THR A 173 -13.43 0.03 5.33
C THR A 173 -14.14 1.28 4.83
N PHE A 174 -13.65 1.83 3.71
CA PHE A 174 -14.28 2.92 2.96
C PHE A 174 -14.87 2.40 1.66
N VAL A 175 -16.02 2.92 1.29
CA VAL A 175 -16.57 2.84 -0.06
C VAL A 175 -16.40 4.19 -0.72
N VAL A 176 -15.63 4.25 -1.81
CA VAL A 176 -15.45 5.48 -2.60
C VAL A 176 -16.30 5.38 -3.85
N ALA A 177 -17.11 6.40 -4.09
CA ALA A 177 -17.99 6.51 -5.25
C ALA A 177 -17.21 6.90 -6.54
N PRO A 178 -17.80 6.73 -7.74
CA PRO A 178 -17.16 7.05 -9.01
C PRO A 178 -16.74 8.52 -9.18
N ASN A 179 -17.33 9.42 -8.40
CA ASN A 179 -16.99 10.86 -8.36
C ASN A 179 -15.83 11.18 -7.40
N GLY A 180 -15.22 10.17 -6.79
CA GLY A 180 -14.09 10.34 -5.85
C GLY A 180 -14.50 10.74 -4.42
N LYS A 181 -15.78 10.72 -4.09
CA LYS A 181 -16.27 11.01 -2.73
C LYS A 181 -16.46 9.73 -1.94
N ILE A 182 -16.29 9.81 -0.63
CA ILE A 182 -16.59 8.73 0.30
C ILE A 182 -18.10 8.56 0.36
N ALA A 183 -18.58 7.39 -0.02
CA ALA A 183 -19.99 7.05 -0.02
C ALA A 183 -20.42 6.32 1.26
N ALA A 184 -19.51 5.59 1.89
CA ALA A 184 -19.75 4.92 3.17
C ALA A 184 -18.43 4.65 3.91
N VAL A 185 -18.51 4.55 5.24
CA VAL A 185 -17.38 4.20 6.12
C VAL A 185 -17.86 3.19 7.15
N ASN A 186 -17.09 2.13 7.38
CA ASN A 186 -17.25 1.20 8.50
C ASN A 186 -15.97 1.24 9.35
N ARG A 187 -16.10 1.65 10.62
CA ARG A 187 -14.99 1.72 11.58
C ARG A 187 -15.01 0.60 12.63
N ASP A 188 -16.09 -0.19 12.65
CA ASP A 188 -16.25 -1.37 13.50
C ASP A 188 -16.28 -2.62 12.62
N VAL A 189 -15.17 -2.90 11.95
CA VAL A 189 -15.06 -4.00 11.00
C VAL A 189 -14.74 -5.30 11.73
N GLN A 190 -15.67 -6.24 11.68
CA GLN A 190 -15.42 -7.61 12.12
C GLN A 190 -14.78 -8.41 10.96
N PRO A 191 -13.58 -9.00 11.13
CA PRO A 191 -12.84 -9.65 10.04
C PRO A 191 -13.66 -10.65 9.22
N ILE A 192 -14.50 -11.45 9.88
CA ILE A 192 -15.31 -12.47 9.23
C ILE A 192 -16.48 -11.88 8.41
N LEU A 193 -16.92 -10.65 8.74
CA LEU A 193 -18.03 -9.95 8.11
C LEU A 193 -17.55 -8.86 7.14
N ALA A 194 -16.25 -8.56 7.09
CA ALA A 194 -15.71 -7.40 6.38
C ALA A 194 -16.17 -7.30 4.92
N ALA A 195 -16.12 -8.40 4.18
CA ALA A 195 -16.50 -8.41 2.77
C ALA A 195 -18.04 -8.31 2.58
N SER A 196 -18.84 -8.97 3.43
CA SER A 196 -20.30 -8.88 3.38
C SER A 196 -20.80 -7.50 3.76
N ASP A 197 -20.20 -6.87 4.77
CA ASP A 197 -20.52 -5.50 5.17
C ASP A 197 -20.15 -4.50 4.07
N ALA A 198 -18.97 -4.67 3.45
CA ALA A 198 -18.55 -3.84 2.33
C ALA A 198 -19.51 -3.97 1.13
N LEU A 199 -20.01 -5.18 0.83
CA LEU A 199 -21.04 -5.39 -0.21
C LEU A 199 -22.35 -4.70 0.17
N ALA A 200 -22.82 -4.82 1.41
CA ALA A 200 -24.04 -4.15 1.88
C ALA A 200 -23.92 -2.61 1.81
N MET A 201 -22.75 -2.06 2.19
CA MET A 201 -22.45 -0.63 2.08
C MET A 201 -22.46 -0.19 0.61
N LEU A 202 -21.83 -0.97 -0.28
CA LEU A 202 -21.79 -0.71 -1.71
C LEU A 202 -23.18 -0.72 -2.33
N ASP A 203 -24.01 -1.72 -2.01
CA ASP A 203 -25.38 -1.82 -2.52
C ASP A 203 -26.24 -0.63 -2.09
N LYS A 204 -26.04 -0.10 -0.88
CA LYS A 204 -26.69 1.15 -0.44
C LYS A 204 -26.18 2.36 -1.20
N ALA A 205 -24.85 2.45 -1.43
CA ALA A 205 -24.23 3.57 -2.14
C ALA A 205 -24.56 3.61 -3.64
N GLN A 206 -24.89 2.46 -4.24
CA GLN A 206 -25.27 2.34 -5.65
C GLN A 206 -26.75 2.64 -5.92
N LYS A 207 -27.60 2.64 -4.88
CA LYS A 207 -29.00 3.04 -5.03
C LYS A 207 -29.07 4.57 -5.25
N PRO A 208 -29.77 5.06 -6.28
CA PRO A 208 -30.01 6.50 -6.39
C PRO A 208 -30.78 6.95 -5.14
N ASN A 209 -30.38 8.07 -4.56
CA ASN A 209 -31.18 8.72 -3.52
C ASN A 209 -32.54 9.07 -4.14
N SER A 210 -33.57 8.35 -3.75
CA SER A 210 -34.99 8.62 -4.09
C SER A 210 -35.50 9.77 -3.24
#